data_a6ab45ea56c3a9262e655734704b511a
#
_entry.id   a6ab45ea56c3a9262e655734704b511a
#
_cell.length_a   1.000
_cell.length_b   1.000
_cell.length_c   1.000
_cell.angle_alpha   90.00
_cell.angle_beta   90.00
_cell.angle_gamma   90.00
#
_symmetry.space_group_name_H-M   'P 1'
#
loop_
_entity.id
_entity.type
_entity.pdbx_description
1 polymer ?
#
loop_
_entity_poly.entity_id
_entity_poly.type
_entity_poly.pdbx_seq_one_letter_code
_entity_poly.pdbx_strand_id
1 'polypeptide(L)'
;MSNLLKKTTLGQQIAAILRENIIKGTYAQGEHLIEEELARKFEVSRATIREALRLLETEGLLDREINKCTYVHRLSAKEIKGLFSMRILLEREAISRCVENQCVPSDVILNCIDRMKFCMENGSNDWDAHLQADMAFHTSVINANDNIYIRKCWELIASQYKMAMYIIRALYARAFLGTYQEHQRIYEQLMEGNTQPWIAHLENLKADVDKIIREGNIGN
;
A
#
# COMPACT_ATOMS: atom_id res chain seq x y z
N MET A 1 15.41 -11.57 -31.43
CA MET A 1 14.48 -10.53 -30.95
C MET A 1 15.00 -10.04 -29.61
N SER A 2 15.50 -8.82 -29.56
CA SER A 2 16.26 -8.28 -28.44
C SER A 2 15.34 -8.14 -27.22
N ASN A 3 15.79 -8.67 -26.11
CA ASN A 3 15.23 -8.57 -24.79
C ASN A 3 15.28 -7.09 -24.36
N LEU A 4 14.21 -6.35 -24.64
CA LEU A 4 13.99 -5.01 -24.11
C LEU A 4 13.65 -5.14 -22.62
N LEU A 5 14.67 -5.50 -21.83
CA LEU A 5 14.64 -5.30 -20.39
C LEU A 5 14.37 -3.81 -20.17
N LYS A 6 13.21 -3.46 -19.62
CA LYS A 6 12.94 -2.12 -19.11
C LYS A 6 13.97 -1.85 -18.01
N LYS A 7 15.14 -1.29 -18.39
CA LYS A 7 16.07 -0.73 -17.43
C LYS A 7 15.31 0.38 -16.70
N THR A 8 15.09 0.21 -15.39
CA THR A 8 14.57 1.29 -14.55
C THR A 8 15.48 2.50 -14.69
N THR A 9 14.90 3.68 -14.98
CA THR A 9 15.65 4.93 -15.04
C THR A 9 16.19 5.28 -13.66
N LEU A 10 17.24 6.09 -13.60
CA LEU A 10 17.77 6.60 -12.33
C LEU A 10 16.69 7.39 -11.57
N GLY A 11 15.82 8.14 -12.27
CA GLY A 11 14.67 8.82 -11.70
C GLY A 11 13.69 7.85 -11.05
N GLN A 12 13.39 6.70 -11.68
CA GLN A 12 12.53 5.65 -11.09
C GLN A 12 13.15 5.00 -9.85
N GLN A 13 14.47 4.78 -9.84
CA GLN A 13 15.18 4.24 -8.68
C GLN A 13 15.11 5.20 -7.49
N ILE A 14 15.36 6.49 -7.73
CA ILE A 14 15.24 7.54 -6.70
C ILE A 14 13.80 7.67 -6.22
N ALA A 15 12.82 7.62 -7.12
CA ALA A 15 11.41 7.61 -6.74
C ALA A 15 11.07 6.46 -5.81
N ALA A 16 11.61 5.25 -6.05
CA ALA A 16 11.41 4.10 -5.17
C ALA A 16 11.98 4.34 -3.76
N ILE A 17 13.18 4.91 -3.65
CA ILE A 17 13.80 5.23 -2.36
C ILE A 17 13.01 6.33 -1.62
N LEU A 18 12.65 7.40 -2.32
CA LEU A 18 11.87 8.49 -1.75
C LEU A 18 10.48 8.01 -1.30
N ARG A 19 9.81 7.15 -2.10
CA ARG A 19 8.51 6.55 -1.77
C ARG A 19 8.56 5.84 -0.42
N GLU A 20 9.52 4.95 -0.24
CA GLU A 20 9.67 4.22 1.04
C GLU A 20 9.93 5.17 2.21
N ASN A 21 10.76 6.18 2.02
CA ASN A 21 11.05 7.17 3.06
C ASN A 21 9.83 8.04 3.41
N ILE A 22 9.03 8.44 2.43
CA ILE A 22 7.79 9.18 2.65
C ILE A 22 6.76 8.31 3.37
N ILE A 23 6.53 7.10 2.86
CA ILE A 23 5.57 6.14 3.44
C ILE A 23 5.92 5.84 4.90
N LYS A 24 7.20 5.66 5.22
CA LYS A 24 7.68 5.36 6.58
C LYS A 24 7.77 6.59 7.49
N GLY A 25 7.50 7.79 6.96
CA GLY A 25 7.54 9.04 7.73
C GLY A 25 8.93 9.59 7.98
N THR A 26 9.97 9.11 7.27
CA THR A 26 11.31 9.72 7.30
C THR A 26 11.26 11.15 6.78
N TYR A 27 10.44 11.39 5.75
CA TYR A 27 9.98 12.72 5.38
C TYR A 27 8.58 12.91 5.96
N ALA A 28 8.42 13.93 6.82
CA ALA A 28 7.17 14.16 7.53
C ALA A 28 6.06 14.67 6.57
N GLN A 29 4.81 14.38 6.90
CA GLN A 29 3.67 14.94 6.17
C GLN A 29 3.71 16.46 6.17
N GLY A 30 3.63 17.07 4.98
CA GLY A 30 3.75 18.51 4.76
C GLY A 30 5.20 19.03 4.77
N GLU A 31 6.20 18.17 4.83
CA GLU A 31 7.59 18.54 4.69
C GLU A 31 7.89 19.04 3.27
N HIS A 32 8.61 20.15 3.16
CA HIS A 32 9.04 20.72 1.90
C HIS A 32 10.25 19.94 1.35
N LEU A 33 10.12 19.38 0.17
CA LEU A 33 11.19 18.66 -0.52
C LEU A 33 11.91 19.60 -1.49
N ILE A 34 13.14 19.97 -1.15
CA ILE A 34 13.95 20.91 -1.95
C ILE A 34 14.74 20.13 -3.01
N GLU A 35 14.42 20.37 -4.29
CA GLU A 35 15.06 19.70 -5.44
C GLU A 35 16.60 19.76 -5.39
N GLU A 36 17.17 20.89 -4.97
CA GLU A 36 18.62 21.06 -4.89
C GLU A 36 19.28 20.23 -3.81
N GLU A 37 18.64 20.13 -2.64
CA GLU A 37 19.13 19.30 -1.53
C GLU A 37 19.07 17.81 -1.87
N LEU A 38 17.96 17.40 -2.49
CA LEU A 38 17.81 16.02 -2.96
C LEU A 38 18.83 15.69 -4.06
N ALA A 39 19.08 16.62 -5.01
CA ALA A 39 20.07 16.43 -6.07
C ALA A 39 21.48 16.25 -5.47
N ARG A 40 21.83 17.01 -4.44
CA ARG A 40 23.10 16.89 -3.71
C ARG A 40 23.17 15.58 -2.93
N LYS A 41 22.09 15.23 -2.21
CA LYS A 41 22.02 13.99 -1.40
C LYS A 41 22.17 12.71 -2.23
N PHE A 42 21.57 12.69 -3.42
CA PHE A 42 21.60 11.52 -4.33
C PHE A 42 22.72 11.61 -5.38
N GLU A 43 23.51 12.66 -5.38
CA GLU A 43 24.60 12.91 -6.36
C GLU A 43 24.12 12.84 -7.82
N VAL A 44 22.96 13.42 -8.11
CA VAL A 44 22.34 13.41 -9.43
C VAL A 44 21.92 14.80 -9.90
N SER A 45 21.51 14.90 -11.17
CA SER A 45 20.99 16.16 -11.72
C SER A 45 19.62 16.53 -11.12
N ARG A 46 19.33 17.84 -11.04
CA ARG A 46 17.99 18.33 -10.67
C ARG A 46 16.90 17.79 -11.62
N ALA A 47 17.22 17.56 -12.89
CA ALA A 47 16.27 16.98 -13.85
C ALA A 47 15.86 15.56 -13.46
N THR A 48 16.82 14.75 -12.97
CA THR A 48 16.57 13.39 -12.47
C THR A 48 15.67 13.42 -11.21
N ILE A 49 15.92 14.35 -10.29
CA ILE A 49 15.05 14.55 -9.12
C ILE A 49 13.64 14.97 -9.53
N ARG A 50 13.47 15.91 -10.48
CA ARG A 50 12.14 16.28 -10.99
C ARG A 50 11.39 15.10 -11.59
N GLU A 51 12.06 14.21 -12.32
CA GLU A 51 11.45 12.98 -12.82
C GLU A 51 10.92 12.14 -11.66
N ALA A 52 11.75 11.92 -10.63
CA ALA A 52 11.37 11.15 -9.45
C ALA A 52 10.19 11.78 -8.71
N LEU A 53 10.22 13.10 -8.46
CA LEU A 53 9.14 13.79 -7.76
C LEU A 53 7.82 13.78 -8.54
N ARG A 54 7.86 13.90 -9.88
CA ARG A 54 6.65 13.78 -10.72
C ARG A 54 5.99 12.40 -10.62
N LEU A 55 6.78 11.33 -10.53
CA LEU A 55 6.23 9.99 -10.32
C LEU A 55 5.49 9.91 -8.99
N LEU A 56 6.08 10.44 -7.91
CA LEU A 56 5.47 10.45 -6.58
C LEU A 56 4.26 11.39 -6.48
N GLU A 57 4.25 12.50 -7.22
CA GLU A 57 3.08 13.37 -7.38
C GLU A 57 1.92 12.62 -8.06
N THR A 58 2.20 11.85 -9.12
CA THR A 58 1.19 11.00 -9.79
C THR A 58 0.63 9.93 -8.88
N GLU A 59 1.43 9.44 -7.92
CA GLU A 59 0.99 8.48 -6.89
C GLU A 59 0.24 9.15 -5.72
N GLY A 60 0.13 10.49 -5.73
CA GLY A 60 -0.52 11.26 -4.66
C GLY A 60 0.24 11.27 -3.33
N LEU A 61 1.54 10.97 -3.35
CA LEU A 61 2.41 11.07 -2.18
C LEU A 61 2.97 12.48 -1.98
N LEU A 62 2.92 13.30 -3.02
CA LEU A 62 3.42 14.68 -3.03
C LEU A 62 2.36 15.63 -3.57
N ASP A 63 2.32 16.80 -2.99
CA ASP A 63 1.58 17.97 -3.48
C ASP A 63 2.53 18.98 -4.11
N ARG A 64 2.10 19.56 -5.22
CA ARG A 64 2.84 20.64 -5.87
C ARG A 64 2.05 21.92 -5.86
N GLU A 65 2.63 22.96 -5.27
CA GLU A 65 2.03 24.28 -5.23
C GLU A 65 2.30 25.09 -6.51
N ILE A 66 1.53 26.17 -6.70
CA ILE A 66 1.61 27.09 -7.85
C ILE A 66 3.03 27.69 -7.99
N ASN A 67 3.73 27.92 -6.89
CA ASN A 67 5.11 28.42 -6.83
C ASN A 67 6.17 27.35 -7.17
N LYS A 68 5.74 26.13 -7.59
CA LYS A 68 6.57 24.96 -7.89
C LYS A 68 7.27 24.32 -6.68
N CYS A 69 6.91 24.69 -5.46
CA CYS A 69 7.34 23.97 -4.26
C CYS A 69 6.64 22.63 -4.17
N THR A 70 7.37 21.61 -3.73
CA THR A 70 6.87 20.22 -3.59
C THR A 70 6.86 19.85 -2.12
N TYR A 71 5.73 19.34 -1.64
CA TYR A 71 5.53 18.94 -0.24
C TYR A 71 5.08 17.50 -0.15
N VAL A 72 5.44 16.83 0.94
CA VAL A 72 4.85 15.51 1.27
C VAL A 72 3.36 15.69 1.55
N HIS A 73 2.53 14.90 0.88
CA HIS A 73 1.08 14.99 1.03
C HIS A 73 0.64 14.74 2.47
N ARG A 74 -0.37 15.51 2.92
CA ARG A 74 -0.99 15.35 4.24
C ARG A 74 -2.29 14.55 4.09
N LEU A 75 -2.26 13.27 4.43
CA LEU A 75 -3.47 12.46 4.43
C LEU A 75 -4.42 12.91 5.54
N SER A 76 -5.54 13.48 5.15
CA SER A 76 -6.64 13.79 6.07
C SER A 76 -7.39 12.54 6.52
N ALA A 77 -8.09 12.62 7.64
CA ALA A 77 -8.98 11.55 8.12
C ALA A 77 -10.01 11.11 7.05
N LYS A 78 -10.52 12.05 6.26
CA LYS A 78 -11.47 11.78 5.17
C LYS A 78 -10.83 10.97 4.05
N GLU A 79 -9.61 11.29 3.66
CA GLU A 79 -8.86 10.57 2.62
C GLU A 79 -8.51 9.16 3.09
N ILE A 80 -8.03 9.00 4.33
CA ILE A 80 -7.76 7.69 4.91
C ILE A 80 -9.01 6.80 4.83
N LYS A 81 -10.18 7.27 5.29
CA LYS A 81 -11.45 6.54 5.18
C LYS A 81 -11.81 6.20 3.74
N GLY A 82 -11.55 7.12 2.81
CA GLY A 82 -11.74 6.93 1.37
C GLY A 82 -10.87 5.79 0.81
N LEU A 83 -9.59 5.76 1.18
CA LEU A 83 -8.64 4.70 0.75
C LEU A 83 -9.10 3.31 1.19
N PHE A 84 -9.53 3.16 2.46
CA PHE A 84 -10.07 1.88 2.95
C PHE A 84 -11.38 1.48 2.25
N SER A 85 -12.25 2.45 1.95
CA SER A 85 -13.49 2.18 1.21
C SER A 85 -13.19 1.73 -0.24
N MET A 86 -12.24 2.39 -0.92
CA MET A 86 -11.81 2.00 -2.26
C MET A 86 -11.17 0.61 -2.28
N ARG A 87 -10.34 0.29 -1.29
CA ARG A 87 -9.77 -1.06 -1.13
C ARG A 87 -10.86 -2.12 -1.10
N ILE A 88 -11.89 -1.95 -0.25
CA ILE A 88 -13.02 -2.89 -0.16
C ILE A 88 -13.70 -3.07 -1.51
N LEU A 89 -13.98 -1.98 -2.24
CA LEU A 89 -14.63 -2.05 -3.56
C LEU A 89 -13.79 -2.82 -4.58
N LEU A 90 -12.48 -2.52 -4.66
CA LEU A 90 -11.59 -3.15 -5.63
C LEU A 90 -11.36 -4.63 -5.32
N GLU A 91 -11.12 -4.97 -4.04
CA GLU A 91 -10.87 -6.36 -3.65
C GLU A 91 -12.13 -7.21 -3.72
N ARG A 92 -13.31 -6.68 -3.38
CA ARG A 92 -14.59 -7.38 -3.51
C ARG A 92 -14.82 -7.82 -4.97
N GLU A 93 -14.64 -6.92 -5.91
CA GLU A 93 -14.80 -7.22 -7.33
C GLU A 93 -13.70 -8.19 -7.81
N ALA A 94 -12.45 -7.96 -7.40
CA ALA A 94 -11.34 -8.82 -7.79
C ALA A 94 -11.51 -10.26 -7.30
N ILE A 95 -11.89 -10.47 -6.04
CA ILE A 95 -12.02 -11.80 -5.45
C ILE A 95 -13.20 -12.56 -6.04
N SER A 96 -14.35 -11.90 -6.30
CA SER A 96 -15.49 -12.51 -6.96
C SER A 96 -15.08 -13.05 -8.33
N ARG A 97 -14.38 -12.23 -9.14
CA ARG A 97 -13.87 -12.66 -10.45
C ARG A 97 -12.85 -13.80 -10.37
N CYS A 98 -11.96 -13.77 -9.37
CA CYS A 98 -10.99 -14.85 -9.19
C CYS A 98 -11.67 -16.20 -8.90
N VAL A 99 -12.75 -16.19 -8.12
CA VAL A 99 -13.53 -17.41 -7.84
C VAL A 99 -14.32 -17.85 -9.10
N GLU A 100 -15.04 -16.94 -9.73
CA GLU A 100 -15.85 -17.23 -10.94
C GLU A 100 -14.99 -17.79 -12.07
N ASN A 101 -13.80 -17.23 -12.28
CA ASN A 101 -12.88 -17.63 -13.35
C ASN A 101 -11.88 -18.70 -12.93
N GLN A 102 -11.98 -19.24 -11.71
CA GLN A 102 -11.08 -20.27 -11.17
C GLN A 102 -9.59 -19.87 -11.26
N CYS A 103 -9.30 -18.58 -11.03
CA CYS A 103 -7.94 -18.03 -11.13
C CYS A 103 -7.40 -17.52 -9.78
N VAL A 104 -7.86 -18.11 -8.65
CA VAL A 104 -7.33 -17.79 -7.33
C VAL A 104 -5.83 -18.10 -7.28
N PRO A 105 -4.96 -17.11 -6.96
CA PRO A 105 -3.51 -17.27 -7.03
C PRO A 105 -2.97 -17.98 -5.77
N SER A 106 -3.32 -19.26 -5.60
CA SER A 106 -3.08 -20.06 -4.39
C SER A 106 -1.63 -20.06 -3.94
N ASP A 107 -0.67 -20.27 -4.86
CA ASP A 107 0.76 -20.32 -4.51
C ASP A 107 1.25 -18.98 -3.92
N VAL A 108 0.78 -17.86 -4.47
CA VAL A 108 1.13 -16.52 -3.98
C VAL A 108 0.50 -16.29 -2.60
N ILE A 109 -0.77 -16.62 -2.44
CA ILE A 109 -1.51 -16.48 -1.18
C ILE A 109 -0.86 -17.30 -0.07
N LEU A 110 -0.57 -18.58 -0.30
CA LEU A 110 0.08 -19.46 0.69
C LEU A 110 1.47 -18.95 1.08
N ASN A 111 2.28 -18.49 0.11
CA ASN A 111 3.58 -17.87 0.41
C ASN A 111 3.44 -16.62 1.30
N CYS A 112 2.40 -15.80 1.07
CA CYS A 112 2.15 -14.63 1.91
C CYS A 112 1.77 -15.02 3.34
N ILE A 113 0.93 -16.05 3.51
CA ILE A 113 0.53 -16.58 4.81
C ILE A 113 1.75 -17.12 5.58
N ASP A 114 2.62 -17.89 4.91
CA ASP A 114 3.86 -18.42 5.51
C ASP A 114 4.79 -17.28 5.96
N ARG A 115 4.90 -16.21 5.18
CA ARG A 115 5.68 -15.02 5.55
C ARG A 115 5.08 -14.30 6.77
N MET A 116 3.77 -14.13 6.84
CA MET A 116 3.09 -13.57 8.02
C MET A 116 3.33 -14.44 9.25
N LYS A 117 3.20 -15.77 9.11
CA LYS A 117 3.50 -16.73 10.17
C LYS A 117 4.93 -16.58 10.68
N PHE A 118 5.90 -16.53 9.76
CA PHE A 118 7.30 -16.35 10.10
C PHE A 118 7.53 -15.05 10.92
N CYS A 119 6.92 -13.93 10.51
CA CYS A 119 7.03 -12.65 11.22
C CYS A 119 6.46 -12.72 12.65
N MET A 120 5.39 -13.49 12.86
CA MET A 120 4.72 -13.60 14.16
C MET A 120 5.41 -14.59 15.12
N GLU A 121 5.86 -15.75 14.60
CA GLU A 121 6.40 -16.83 15.43
C GLU A 121 7.87 -16.66 15.81
N ASN A 122 8.66 -15.99 14.99
CA ASN A 122 10.11 -15.83 15.25
C ASN A 122 10.46 -14.64 16.13
N GLY A 123 9.47 -14.02 16.80
CA GLY A 123 9.69 -12.95 17.77
C GLY A 123 10.35 -11.68 17.19
N SER A 124 10.45 -11.60 15.87
CA SER A 124 11.05 -10.44 15.20
C SER A 124 10.24 -9.18 15.42
N ASN A 125 8.94 -9.32 15.73
CA ASN A 125 7.98 -8.22 15.84
C ASN A 125 8.12 -7.21 14.68
N ASP A 126 8.59 -7.72 13.52
CA ASP A 126 8.85 -6.93 12.31
C ASP A 126 7.54 -6.61 11.62
N TRP A 127 6.94 -5.50 12.06
CA TRP A 127 5.69 -5.02 11.51
C TRP A 127 5.80 -4.67 10.02
N ASP A 128 6.95 -4.18 9.58
CA ASP A 128 7.16 -3.81 8.18
C ASP A 128 7.10 -5.06 7.28
N ALA A 129 7.77 -6.13 7.69
CA ALA A 129 7.72 -7.40 6.98
C ALA A 129 6.31 -8.02 7.00
N HIS A 130 5.60 -7.92 8.14
CA HIS A 130 4.22 -8.38 8.26
C HIS A 130 3.29 -7.57 7.34
N LEU A 131 3.35 -6.22 7.37
CA LEU A 131 2.56 -5.37 6.47
C LEU A 131 2.84 -5.68 5.00
N GLN A 132 4.11 -5.92 4.63
CA GLN A 132 4.44 -6.29 3.26
C GLN A 132 3.80 -7.63 2.84
N ALA A 133 3.77 -8.62 3.73
CA ALA A 133 3.15 -9.91 3.47
C ALA A 133 1.62 -9.77 3.36
N ASP A 134 0.99 -9.00 4.26
CA ASP A 134 -0.44 -8.66 4.23
C ASP A 134 -0.82 -7.94 2.92
N MET A 135 -0.09 -6.88 2.57
CA MET A 135 -0.30 -6.16 1.32
C MET A 135 -0.15 -7.07 0.09
N ALA A 136 0.83 -7.97 0.09
CA ALA A 136 1.04 -8.91 -1.01
C ALA A 136 -0.10 -9.94 -1.11
N PHE A 137 -0.61 -10.44 0.02
CA PHE A 137 -1.78 -11.31 0.08
C PHE A 137 -2.97 -10.66 -0.62
N HIS A 138 -3.35 -9.47 -0.22
CA HIS A 138 -4.48 -8.74 -0.78
C HIS A 138 -4.26 -8.32 -2.25
N THR A 139 -3.06 -7.87 -2.59
CA THR A 139 -2.71 -7.50 -3.98
C THR A 139 -2.70 -8.70 -4.93
N SER A 140 -2.54 -9.93 -4.42
CA SER A 140 -2.49 -11.14 -5.25
C SER A 140 -3.76 -11.32 -6.07
N VAL A 141 -4.94 -11.11 -5.47
CA VAL A 141 -6.23 -11.23 -6.16
C VAL A 141 -6.48 -10.06 -7.12
N ILE A 142 -5.98 -8.87 -6.80
CA ILE A 142 -6.00 -7.71 -7.71
C ILE A 142 -5.21 -8.02 -9.00
N ASN A 143 -4.06 -8.69 -8.85
CA ASN A 143 -3.19 -9.00 -9.97
C ASN A 143 -3.65 -10.22 -10.78
N ALA A 144 -4.36 -11.16 -10.15
CA ALA A 144 -4.80 -12.41 -10.78
C ALA A 144 -6.07 -12.23 -11.63
N ASN A 145 -6.90 -11.22 -11.35
CA ASN A 145 -8.12 -11.02 -12.14
C ASN A 145 -7.83 -10.39 -13.51
N ASP A 146 -8.75 -10.64 -14.47
CA ASP A 146 -8.64 -10.22 -15.85
C ASP A 146 -8.98 -8.75 -16.11
N ASN A 147 -9.60 -8.06 -15.14
CA ASN A 147 -9.98 -6.66 -15.28
C ASN A 147 -8.79 -5.72 -15.04
N ILE A 148 -8.17 -5.29 -16.13
CA ILE A 148 -7.03 -4.37 -16.12
C ILE A 148 -7.31 -3.06 -15.34
N TYR A 149 -8.58 -2.60 -15.28
CA TYR A 149 -8.92 -1.35 -14.61
C TYR A 149 -8.91 -1.48 -13.09
N ILE A 150 -9.26 -2.64 -12.54
CA ILE A 150 -9.12 -2.91 -11.11
C ILE A 150 -7.65 -2.73 -10.70
N ARG A 151 -6.72 -3.34 -11.46
CA ARG A 151 -5.28 -3.21 -11.21
C ARG A 151 -4.80 -1.76 -11.30
N LYS A 152 -5.19 -1.04 -12.35
CA LYS A 152 -4.83 0.38 -12.52
C LYS A 152 -5.35 1.25 -11.38
N CYS A 153 -6.58 1.04 -10.93
CA CYS A 153 -7.12 1.76 -9.78
C CYS A 153 -6.37 1.42 -8.49
N TRP A 154 -6.00 0.16 -8.29
CA TRP A 154 -5.19 -0.25 -7.16
C TRP A 154 -3.80 0.41 -7.18
N GLU A 155 -3.12 0.42 -8.32
CA GLU A 155 -1.81 1.06 -8.50
C GLU A 155 -1.83 2.55 -8.12
N LEU A 156 -2.94 3.25 -8.37
CA LEU A 156 -3.11 4.65 -8.03
C LEU A 156 -3.22 4.90 -6.51
N ILE A 157 -3.80 3.96 -5.75
CA ILE A 157 -4.05 4.16 -4.31
C ILE A 157 -3.10 3.39 -3.41
N ALA A 158 -2.37 2.40 -3.92
CA ALA A 158 -1.58 1.47 -3.11
C ALA A 158 -0.51 2.16 -2.25
N SER A 159 0.18 3.17 -2.80
CA SER A 159 1.22 3.93 -2.08
C SER A 159 0.60 4.77 -0.95
N GLN A 160 -0.51 5.46 -1.22
CA GLN A 160 -1.24 6.23 -0.21
C GLN A 160 -1.86 5.33 0.85
N TYR A 161 -2.42 4.19 0.44
CA TYR A 161 -2.96 3.20 1.38
C TYR A 161 -1.86 2.69 2.33
N LYS A 162 -0.68 2.34 1.80
CA LYS A 162 0.46 1.93 2.62
C LYS A 162 0.89 3.05 3.58
N MET A 163 0.92 4.30 3.13
CA MET A 163 1.20 5.47 3.98
C MET A 163 0.15 5.62 5.08
N ALA A 164 -1.15 5.44 4.77
CA ALA A 164 -2.21 5.46 5.77
C ALA A 164 -2.02 4.39 6.85
N MET A 165 -1.58 3.17 6.48
CA MET A 165 -1.26 2.10 7.44
C MET A 165 -0.14 2.50 8.42
N TYR A 166 0.91 3.19 7.96
CA TYR A 166 1.98 3.69 8.84
C TYR A 166 1.48 4.79 9.78
N ILE A 167 0.63 5.71 9.29
CA ILE A 167 0.03 6.76 10.12
C ILE A 167 -0.82 6.14 11.23
N ILE A 168 -1.67 5.18 10.88
CA ILE A 168 -2.56 4.52 11.84
C ILE A 168 -1.74 3.74 12.88
N ARG A 169 -0.69 3.03 12.46
CA ARG A 169 0.21 2.34 13.39
C ARG A 169 0.84 3.27 14.42
N ALA A 170 1.32 4.44 13.97
CA ALA A 170 1.94 5.42 14.86
C ALA A 170 1.00 5.92 15.97
N LEU A 171 -0.31 5.90 15.70
CA LEU A 171 -1.36 6.33 16.64
C LEU A 171 -1.90 5.18 17.49
N TYR A 172 -1.73 3.95 17.04
CA TYR A 172 -2.29 2.76 17.69
C TYR A 172 -1.21 1.70 17.86
N ALA A 173 -0.63 1.63 19.06
CA ALA A 173 0.52 0.78 19.39
C ALA A 173 0.23 -0.74 19.34
N ARG A 174 -1.01 -1.19 19.07
CA ARG A 174 -1.36 -2.60 18.96
C ARG A 174 -1.27 -3.09 17.52
N ALA A 175 -0.90 -4.36 17.35
CA ALA A 175 -0.94 -5.05 16.09
C ALA A 175 -2.35 -4.95 15.49
N PHE A 176 -2.42 -4.29 14.35
CA PHE A 176 -3.66 -3.89 13.68
C PHE A 176 -3.91 -4.77 12.45
N LEU A 177 -2.87 -5.48 12.03
CA LEU A 177 -2.95 -6.43 10.92
C LEU A 177 -3.55 -7.75 11.41
N GLY A 178 -4.34 -8.38 10.56
CA GLY A 178 -4.88 -9.71 10.80
C GLY A 178 -3.79 -10.74 11.07
N THR A 179 -4.10 -11.75 11.83
CA THR A 179 -3.17 -12.85 12.11
C THR A 179 -3.03 -13.77 10.90
N TYR A 180 -1.94 -14.52 10.80
CA TYR A 180 -1.79 -15.51 9.73
C TYR A 180 -2.87 -16.60 9.79
N GLN A 181 -3.37 -16.94 11.00
CA GLN A 181 -4.46 -17.89 11.18
C GLN A 181 -5.78 -17.37 10.58
N GLU A 182 -6.04 -16.09 10.70
CA GLU A 182 -7.20 -15.46 10.07
C GLU A 182 -7.09 -15.51 8.55
N HIS A 183 -5.94 -15.12 7.99
CA HIS A 183 -5.70 -15.18 6.54
C HIS A 183 -5.75 -16.62 5.99
N GLN A 184 -5.28 -17.59 6.76
CA GLN A 184 -5.40 -18.99 6.38
C GLN A 184 -6.86 -19.44 6.30
N ARG A 185 -7.70 -19.10 7.30
CA ARG A 185 -9.15 -19.40 7.27
C ARG A 185 -9.85 -18.72 6.10
N ILE A 186 -9.48 -17.46 5.81
CA ILE A 186 -10.00 -16.73 4.65
C ILE A 186 -9.67 -17.47 3.37
N TYR A 187 -8.43 -17.95 3.20
CA TYR A 187 -8.01 -18.72 2.04
C TYR A 187 -8.75 -20.05 1.92
N GLU A 188 -8.89 -20.83 3.01
CA GLU A 188 -9.61 -22.08 3.04
C GLU A 188 -11.07 -21.91 2.58
N GLN A 189 -11.76 -20.90 3.08
CA GLN A 189 -13.12 -20.55 2.68
C GLN A 189 -13.20 -20.08 1.21
N LEU A 190 -12.19 -19.36 0.77
CA LEU A 190 -12.11 -18.92 -0.63
C LEU A 190 -12.00 -20.11 -1.58
N MET A 191 -11.26 -21.17 -1.23
CA MET A 191 -11.15 -22.39 -2.03
C MET A 191 -12.47 -23.17 -2.10
N GLU A 192 -13.38 -22.96 -1.15
CA GLU A 192 -14.75 -23.49 -1.16
C GLU A 192 -15.72 -22.56 -1.96
N GLY A 193 -15.20 -21.47 -2.56
CA GLY A 193 -15.98 -20.49 -3.30
C GLY A 193 -16.65 -19.43 -2.42
N ASN A 194 -16.38 -19.41 -1.11
CA ASN A 194 -16.95 -18.45 -0.18
C ASN A 194 -16.07 -17.20 -0.05
N THR A 195 -16.50 -16.09 -0.64
CA THR A 195 -15.77 -14.80 -0.62
C THR A 195 -16.09 -13.94 0.62
N GLN A 196 -17.13 -14.28 1.40
CA GLN A 196 -17.60 -13.45 2.51
C GLN A 196 -16.55 -13.22 3.62
N PRO A 197 -15.75 -14.21 4.05
CA PRO A 197 -14.71 -13.99 5.06
C PRO A 197 -13.66 -12.97 4.62
N TRP A 198 -13.29 -12.93 3.33
CA TRP A 198 -12.40 -11.91 2.80
C TRP A 198 -13.00 -10.51 2.93
N ILE A 199 -14.24 -10.36 2.52
CA ILE A 199 -14.95 -9.07 2.56
C ILE A 199 -15.14 -8.61 4.02
N ALA A 200 -15.55 -9.50 4.91
CA ALA A 200 -15.72 -9.21 6.33
C ALA A 200 -14.41 -8.76 7.00
N HIS A 201 -13.28 -9.39 6.64
CA HIS A 201 -11.96 -8.98 7.11
C HIS A 201 -11.66 -7.51 6.76
N LEU A 202 -11.89 -7.11 5.51
CA LEU A 202 -11.68 -5.74 5.06
C LEU A 202 -12.63 -4.74 5.74
N GLU A 203 -13.89 -5.12 5.93
CA GLU A 203 -14.90 -4.29 6.60
C GLU A 203 -14.57 -4.11 8.08
N ASN A 204 -14.10 -5.15 8.77
CA ASN A 204 -13.64 -5.07 10.15
C ASN A 204 -12.44 -4.15 10.29
N LEU A 205 -11.45 -4.31 9.41
CA LEU A 205 -10.27 -3.43 9.37
C LEU A 205 -10.67 -1.96 9.18
N LYS A 206 -11.61 -1.69 8.26
CA LYS A 206 -12.13 -0.34 8.06
C LYS A 206 -12.86 0.18 9.31
N ALA A 207 -13.65 -0.64 9.98
CA ALA A 207 -14.36 -0.24 11.20
C ALA A 207 -13.39 0.13 12.33
N ASP A 208 -12.30 -0.63 12.48
CA ASP A 208 -11.23 -0.34 13.43
C ASP A 208 -10.55 1.01 13.10
N VAL A 209 -10.25 1.25 11.82
CA VAL A 209 -9.69 2.54 11.37
C VAL A 209 -10.65 3.69 11.66
N ASP A 210 -11.93 3.53 11.36
CA ASP A 210 -12.95 4.55 11.66
C ASP A 210 -13.04 4.86 13.16
N LYS A 211 -12.83 3.86 14.03
CA LYS A 211 -12.75 4.02 15.48
C LYS A 211 -11.48 4.78 15.88
N ILE A 212 -10.33 4.37 15.38
CA ILE A 212 -9.03 5.01 15.66
C ILE A 212 -9.05 6.51 15.27
N ILE A 213 -9.59 6.81 14.09
CA ILE A 213 -9.70 8.20 13.62
C ILE A 213 -10.60 9.04 14.56
N ARG A 214 -11.70 8.47 15.04
CA ARG A 214 -12.59 9.17 15.97
C ARG A 214 -11.92 9.45 17.32
N GLU A 215 -11.15 8.49 17.84
CA GLU A 215 -10.50 8.57 19.15
C GLU A 215 -9.18 9.36 19.10
N GLY A 216 -8.48 9.34 17.96
CA GLY A 216 -7.11 9.82 17.81
C GLY A 216 -6.95 11.27 17.32
N ASN A 217 -8.04 12.02 17.05
CA ASN A 217 -7.98 13.37 16.48
C ASN A 217 -7.07 13.48 15.24
N ILE A 218 -7.11 12.52 14.33
CA ILE A 218 -6.35 12.58 13.08
C ILE A 218 -6.95 13.71 12.23
N GLY A 219 -6.22 14.81 12.12
CA GLY A 219 -6.40 15.82 11.09
C GLY A 219 -7.82 16.41 11.00
N ASN A 220 -8.12 17.37 11.84
CA ASN A 220 -8.97 18.49 11.45
C ASN A 220 -8.18 19.50 10.67
#